data_aa602affd86b6c4c21972488359f7fdc
#
_entry.id   aa602affd86b6c4c21972488359f7fdc
#
_cell.length_a   1.000
_cell.length_b   1.000
_cell.length_c   1.000
_cell.angle_alpha   90.00
_cell.angle_beta   90.00
_cell.angle_gamma   90.00
#
_symmetry.space_group_name_H-M   'P 1'
#
loop_
_entity.id
_entity.type
_entity.pdbx_description
1 polymer ?
#
loop_
_entity_poly.entity_id
_entity_poly.type
_entity_poly.pdbx_seq_one_letter_code
_entity_poly.pdbx_strand_id
1 'polypeptide(L)'
;MSEQIYAGLSQQEVEERIQKGFVNKVTVSTEKTIWQIIQSNVFTYFNFIFFVLALLLIIVQSWNNLLFLPIVIINSLIGIVQELRARKILSNMQLLHHYTAIVVRDGKEIQLETKDLVQDDIVLFSTGDQIYADAKIVSGELKVNESQLTGEADEIAKQIDDTVMSGSFVVSGKAYARLEKVGDESYINQLTLKAKEVSGKEESEMVRSVNNLVKVIGFLIIPLGLLLFFQSYVTNHESFQVSIVSTVGAIIGMIPEGLYLLMTLALALGAASLARQQVLLNSMKGIESLSRVDVLCVDKTGTITENTMKVAQVLSVQQDKNASQEALKQYLAASPDENETIAAIRDFFASEVVEKAWTVVKVFPFSSKTKFGAISFKEGNFILGAPEFVLKEKLEEYRSYFQQYAESGSRVLVFAESKNQPFTGDLTQIVEPLLFILLENPIRENAAETFSYFALQGVEVKVISGDNPVTVAAVAAKAEIPHAENYVDAQNLDTDEKITQAVEKYTVFGRVTPQQKQKLVQALQANQHKVAMTGDGVNDILAMKTADCSIAMESGNDATKQIAQVVLLDSDFSHMPHIVTEGRRVVNNIQRSARLFLVKNIFSI
;
A
#
# COMPACT_ATOMS: atom_id res chain seq x y z
N MET A 1 -33.90 -12.80 6.77
CA MET A 1 -34.43 -11.82 5.81
C MET A 1 -34.21 -12.42 4.43
N SER A 2 -35.26 -12.52 3.59
CA SER A 2 -35.11 -13.01 2.24
C SER A 2 -34.14 -12.10 1.49
N GLU A 3 -33.05 -12.65 0.96
CA GLU A 3 -32.16 -11.96 0.03
C GLU A 3 -33.01 -11.42 -1.11
N GLN A 4 -33.13 -10.13 -1.20
CA GLN A 4 -33.75 -9.46 -2.33
C GLN A 4 -32.76 -9.57 -3.47
N ILE A 5 -32.90 -10.58 -4.33
CA ILE A 5 -32.09 -10.77 -5.53
C ILE A 5 -32.41 -9.60 -6.44
N TYR A 6 -31.51 -8.65 -6.56
CA TYR A 6 -31.62 -7.58 -7.56
C TYR A 6 -31.39 -8.19 -8.94
N ALA A 7 -32.22 -7.81 -9.91
CA ALA A 7 -32.05 -8.30 -11.27
C ALA A 7 -30.74 -7.82 -11.90
N GLY A 8 -30.23 -6.67 -11.46
CA GLY A 8 -29.06 -6.01 -12.07
C GLY A 8 -29.34 -5.62 -13.53
N LEU A 9 -28.29 -5.20 -14.23
CA LEU A 9 -28.37 -4.87 -15.65
C LEU A 9 -28.37 -6.15 -16.50
N SER A 10 -29.16 -6.15 -17.56
CA SER A 10 -29.11 -7.15 -18.62
C SER A 10 -27.91 -6.90 -19.55
N GLN A 11 -27.46 -7.93 -20.27
CA GLN A 11 -26.33 -7.81 -21.21
C GLN A 11 -26.58 -6.69 -22.26
N GLN A 12 -27.79 -6.52 -22.73
CA GLN A 12 -28.15 -5.49 -23.71
C GLN A 12 -28.04 -4.08 -23.12
N GLU A 13 -28.46 -3.87 -21.86
CA GLU A 13 -28.32 -2.59 -21.16
C GLU A 13 -26.88 -2.24 -20.88
N VAL A 14 -26.03 -3.24 -20.60
CA VAL A 14 -24.57 -3.05 -20.44
C VAL A 14 -23.95 -2.57 -21.75
N GLU A 15 -24.29 -3.21 -22.87
CA GLU A 15 -23.77 -2.81 -24.19
C GLU A 15 -24.18 -1.38 -24.57
N GLU A 16 -25.43 -0.97 -24.27
CA GLU A 16 -25.87 0.41 -24.49
C GLU A 16 -25.02 1.41 -23.68
N ARG A 17 -24.67 1.10 -22.42
CA ARG A 17 -23.85 1.98 -21.58
C ARG A 17 -22.42 2.07 -22.09
N ILE A 18 -21.87 0.93 -22.55
CA ILE A 18 -20.54 0.91 -23.18
C ILE A 18 -20.51 1.79 -24.44
N GLN A 19 -21.53 1.70 -25.30
CA GLN A 19 -21.63 2.53 -26.51
C GLN A 19 -21.77 4.02 -26.20
N LYS A 20 -22.44 4.37 -25.09
CA LYS A 20 -22.56 5.75 -24.60
C LYS A 20 -21.32 6.26 -23.87
N GLY A 21 -20.33 5.42 -23.64
CA GLY A 21 -19.10 5.78 -22.93
C GLY A 21 -19.23 5.80 -21.40
N PHE A 22 -20.33 5.29 -20.84
CA PHE A 22 -20.58 5.22 -19.40
C PHE A 22 -19.90 4.01 -18.76
N VAL A 23 -18.58 3.92 -18.93
CA VAL A 23 -17.72 2.83 -18.44
C VAL A 23 -16.76 3.40 -17.40
N ASN A 24 -16.44 2.61 -16.37
CA ASN A 24 -15.50 3.00 -15.32
C ASN A 24 -14.04 2.97 -15.80
N LYS A 25 -13.81 3.48 -17.00
CA LYS A 25 -12.48 3.67 -17.59
C LYS A 25 -12.00 5.08 -17.33
N VAL A 26 -10.84 5.21 -16.70
CA VAL A 26 -10.17 6.50 -16.53
C VAL A 26 -9.40 6.81 -17.80
N THR A 27 -9.80 7.86 -18.52
CA THR A 27 -9.12 8.29 -19.76
C THR A 27 -7.87 9.11 -19.46
N VAL A 28 -7.77 9.67 -18.26
CA VAL A 28 -6.64 10.48 -17.84
C VAL A 28 -5.50 9.62 -17.34
N SER A 29 -4.75 9.05 -18.29
CA SER A 29 -3.48 8.38 -17.99
C SER A 29 -2.51 9.35 -17.29
N THR A 30 -1.90 8.91 -16.20
CA THR A 30 -0.76 9.61 -15.55
C THR A 30 0.49 9.54 -16.43
N GLU A 31 0.47 8.73 -17.47
CA GLU A 31 1.58 8.52 -18.39
C GLU A 31 1.65 9.61 -19.45
N LYS A 32 2.86 10.01 -19.81
CA LYS A 32 3.07 10.90 -20.95
C LYS A 32 2.60 10.24 -22.25
N THR A 33 1.90 10.97 -23.10
CA THR A 33 1.60 10.52 -24.45
C THR A 33 2.88 10.38 -25.29
N ILE A 34 2.84 9.60 -26.37
CA ILE A 34 3.99 9.46 -27.28
C ILE A 34 4.45 10.82 -27.79
N TRP A 35 3.52 11.72 -28.10
CA TRP A 35 3.85 13.06 -28.55
C TRP A 35 4.55 13.90 -27.46
N GLN A 36 4.09 13.80 -26.21
CA GLN A 36 4.73 14.46 -25.07
C GLN A 36 6.14 13.91 -24.81
N ILE A 37 6.36 12.59 -25.02
CA ILE A 37 7.69 11.98 -24.94
C ILE A 37 8.61 12.57 -26.01
N ILE A 38 8.14 12.64 -27.25
CA ILE A 38 8.91 13.24 -28.35
C ILE A 38 9.21 14.72 -28.02
N GLN A 39 8.20 15.48 -27.63
CA GLN A 39 8.36 16.89 -27.33
C GLN A 39 9.34 17.14 -26.17
N SER A 40 9.26 16.34 -25.09
CA SER A 40 10.15 16.48 -23.92
C SER A 40 11.60 16.11 -24.19
N ASN A 41 11.88 15.27 -25.21
CA ASN A 41 13.24 14.87 -25.59
C ASN A 41 13.82 15.76 -26.70
N VAL A 42 12.98 16.34 -27.55
CA VAL A 42 13.43 17.22 -28.65
C VAL A 42 13.56 18.67 -28.18
N PHE A 43 12.55 19.21 -27.49
CA PHE A 43 12.54 20.62 -27.04
C PHE A 43 13.09 20.75 -25.62
N THR A 44 14.33 20.29 -25.40
CA THR A 44 15.03 20.50 -24.15
C THR A 44 15.75 21.85 -24.16
N TYR A 45 16.02 22.38 -22.95
CA TYR A 45 16.82 23.59 -22.79
C TYR A 45 18.20 23.50 -23.48
N PHE A 46 18.86 22.35 -23.39
CA PHE A 46 20.16 22.13 -24.02
C PHE A 46 20.06 21.99 -25.55
N ASN A 47 19.03 21.33 -26.08
CA ASN A 47 18.83 21.29 -27.52
C ASN A 47 18.59 22.67 -28.11
N PHE A 48 17.94 23.57 -27.36
CA PHE A 48 17.81 24.99 -27.75
C PHE A 48 19.17 25.69 -27.78
N ILE A 49 20.03 25.47 -26.77
CA ILE A 49 21.41 26.00 -26.79
C ILE A 49 22.16 25.46 -27.99
N PHE A 50 22.13 24.14 -28.26
CA PHE A 50 22.78 23.56 -29.42
C PHE A 50 22.28 24.13 -30.75
N PHE A 51 20.98 24.40 -30.84
CA PHE A 51 20.43 25.07 -32.01
C PHE A 51 21.02 26.48 -32.20
N VAL A 52 21.12 27.27 -31.13
CA VAL A 52 21.76 28.60 -31.17
C VAL A 52 23.23 28.48 -31.53
N LEU A 53 23.98 27.54 -30.95
CA LEU A 53 25.39 27.33 -31.26
C LEU A 53 25.59 26.88 -32.72
N ALA A 54 24.72 26.03 -33.26
CA ALA A 54 24.72 25.64 -34.66
C ALA A 54 24.48 26.86 -35.59
N LEU A 55 23.53 27.72 -35.22
CA LEU A 55 23.27 28.94 -35.98
C LEU A 55 24.49 29.85 -36.03
N LEU A 56 25.19 30.04 -34.89
CA LEU A 56 26.44 30.82 -34.83
C LEU A 56 27.52 30.21 -35.75
N LEU A 57 27.71 28.90 -35.77
CA LEU A 57 28.66 28.22 -36.64
C LEU A 57 28.30 28.37 -38.13
N ILE A 58 27.01 28.35 -38.48
CA ILE A 58 26.53 28.59 -39.86
C ILE A 58 26.82 30.05 -40.27
N ILE A 59 26.57 31.02 -39.39
CA ILE A 59 26.86 32.45 -39.69
C ILE A 59 28.34 32.66 -40.00
N VAL A 60 29.24 32.00 -39.26
CA VAL A 60 30.68 32.10 -39.50
C VAL A 60 31.19 31.07 -40.56
N GLN A 61 30.30 30.39 -41.29
CA GLN A 61 30.56 29.46 -42.36
C GLN A 61 31.48 28.27 -41.93
N SER A 62 31.40 27.88 -40.68
CA SER A 62 32.24 26.81 -40.11
C SER A 62 31.53 25.44 -40.14
N TRP A 63 31.27 24.93 -41.32
CA TRP A 63 30.48 23.68 -41.55
C TRP A 63 31.07 22.45 -40.90
N ASN A 64 32.41 22.33 -40.88
CA ASN A 64 33.09 21.17 -40.28
C ASN A 64 32.84 20.99 -38.78
N ASN A 65 32.51 22.08 -38.07
CA ASN A 65 32.26 22.08 -36.65
C ASN A 65 30.79 21.77 -36.29
N LEU A 66 29.91 21.54 -37.28
CA LEU A 66 28.54 21.07 -37.09
C LEU A 66 28.43 19.54 -36.81
N LEU A 67 29.55 18.81 -36.79
CA LEU A 67 29.56 17.36 -36.52
C LEU A 67 28.95 16.94 -35.17
N PHE A 68 28.73 17.85 -34.25
CA PHE A 68 27.99 17.58 -33.00
C PHE A 68 26.49 17.42 -33.25
N LEU A 69 25.88 18.02 -34.27
CA LEU A 69 24.44 17.92 -34.52
C LEU A 69 23.92 16.50 -34.72
N PRO A 70 24.56 15.63 -35.56
CA PRO A 70 24.20 14.22 -35.60
C PRO A 70 24.20 13.55 -34.22
N ILE A 71 25.15 13.89 -33.35
CA ILE A 71 25.23 13.32 -32.01
C ILE A 71 24.02 13.76 -31.16
N VAL A 72 23.65 15.04 -31.20
CA VAL A 72 22.47 15.58 -30.51
C VAL A 72 21.18 14.92 -31.01
N ILE A 73 21.04 14.72 -32.32
CA ILE A 73 19.88 14.04 -32.93
C ILE A 73 19.83 12.59 -32.47
N ILE A 74 20.96 11.88 -32.52
CA ILE A 74 21.04 10.47 -32.07
C ILE A 74 20.74 10.37 -30.59
N ASN A 75 21.25 11.25 -29.73
CA ASN A 75 20.96 11.28 -28.31
C ASN A 75 19.47 11.51 -28.03
N SER A 76 18.84 12.45 -28.73
CA SER A 76 17.39 12.69 -28.63
C SER A 76 16.59 11.46 -29.06
N LEU A 77 16.99 10.78 -30.14
CA LEU A 77 16.35 9.54 -30.62
C LEU A 77 16.50 8.40 -29.62
N ILE A 78 17.72 8.23 -29.08
CA ILE A 78 17.97 7.24 -28.00
C ILE A 78 17.08 7.55 -26.80
N GLY A 79 16.96 8.81 -26.38
CA GLY A 79 16.09 9.25 -25.28
C GLY A 79 14.63 8.87 -25.52
N ILE A 80 14.11 9.15 -26.69
CA ILE A 80 12.74 8.80 -27.08
C ILE A 80 12.54 7.28 -27.02
N VAL A 81 13.43 6.49 -27.63
CA VAL A 81 13.32 5.02 -27.64
C VAL A 81 13.38 4.44 -26.22
N GLN A 82 14.26 4.96 -25.38
CA GLN A 82 14.40 4.49 -24.00
C GLN A 82 13.19 4.87 -23.14
N GLU A 83 12.66 6.09 -23.26
CA GLU A 83 11.46 6.52 -22.55
C GLU A 83 10.22 5.74 -23.01
N LEU A 84 10.11 5.41 -24.30
CA LEU A 84 9.05 4.51 -24.81
C LEU A 84 9.19 3.08 -24.27
N ARG A 85 10.42 2.55 -24.17
CA ARG A 85 10.65 1.23 -23.55
C ARG A 85 10.33 1.24 -22.06
N ALA A 86 10.77 2.27 -21.33
CA ALA A 86 10.46 2.42 -19.91
C ALA A 86 8.94 2.51 -19.69
N ARG A 87 8.23 3.29 -20.49
CA ARG A 87 6.76 3.38 -20.47
C ARG A 87 6.12 2.00 -20.68
N LYS A 88 6.56 1.24 -21.68
CA LYS A 88 6.03 -0.10 -21.97
C LYS A 88 6.25 -1.08 -20.79
N ILE A 89 7.40 -1.01 -20.13
CA ILE A 89 7.69 -1.84 -18.95
C ILE A 89 6.73 -1.49 -17.83
N LEU A 90 6.55 -0.20 -17.53
CA LEU A 90 5.66 0.28 -16.46
C LEU A 90 4.19 -0.06 -16.73
N SER A 91 3.74 0.17 -17.96
CA SER A 91 2.37 -0.18 -18.37
C SER A 91 2.10 -1.68 -18.24
N ASN A 92 3.06 -2.52 -18.63
CA ASN A 92 2.93 -3.97 -18.45
C ASN A 92 2.89 -4.39 -16.96
N MET A 93 3.58 -3.68 -16.08
CA MET A 93 3.54 -3.94 -14.63
C MET A 93 2.19 -3.57 -14.01
N GLN A 94 1.61 -2.45 -14.41
CA GLN A 94 0.27 -2.02 -13.96
C GLN A 94 -0.83 -2.99 -14.42
N LEU A 95 -0.65 -3.65 -15.59
CA LEU A 95 -1.57 -4.68 -16.08
C LEU A 95 -1.55 -5.98 -15.27
N LEU A 96 -0.57 -6.20 -14.39
CA LEU A 96 -0.52 -7.37 -13.50
C LEU A 96 -1.47 -7.24 -12.31
N HIS A 97 -1.99 -6.05 -12.05
CA HIS A 97 -2.88 -5.78 -10.93
C HIS A 97 -4.30 -5.49 -11.44
N HIS A 98 -5.14 -6.51 -11.38
CA HIS A 98 -6.54 -6.42 -11.77
C HIS A 98 -7.40 -6.29 -10.52
N TYR A 99 -7.84 -5.07 -10.21
CA TYR A 99 -8.87 -4.89 -9.20
C TYR A 99 -10.17 -5.45 -9.73
N THR A 100 -10.79 -6.34 -8.96
CA THR A 100 -12.05 -6.99 -9.31
C THR A 100 -13.16 -6.54 -8.37
N ALA A 101 -14.39 -6.48 -8.88
CA ALA A 101 -15.59 -6.18 -8.12
C ALA A 101 -16.63 -7.26 -8.35
N ILE A 102 -17.43 -7.55 -7.33
CA ILE A 102 -18.58 -8.43 -7.45
C ILE A 102 -19.78 -7.59 -7.89
N VAL A 103 -20.36 -7.93 -9.03
CA VAL A 103 -21.45 -7.20 -9.67
C VAL A 103 -22.63 -8.11 -9.89
N VAL A 104 -23.83 -7.59 -9.71
CA VAL A 104 -25.08 -8.30 -10.03
C VAL A 104 -25.53 -7.93 -11.44
N ARG A 105 -25.51 -8.88 -12.37
CA ARG A 105 -26.06 -8.76 -13.73
C ARG A 105 -26.92 -9.98 -14.06
N ASP A 106 -28.03 -9.78 -14.74
CA ASP A 106 -29.00 -10.84 -15.06
C ASP A 106 -29.39 -11.71 -13.85
N GLY A 107 -29.50 -11.10 -12.66
CA GLY A 107 -29.84 -11.77 -11.39
C GLY A 107 -28.74 -12.67 -10.81
N LYS A 108 -27.50 -12.57 -11.30
CA LYS A 108 -26.36 -13.36 -10.83
C LYS A 108 -25.21 -12.47 -10.38
N GLU A 109 -24.55 -12.86 -9.31
CA GLU A 109 -23.26 -12.28 -8.92
C GLU A 109 -22.16 -12.80 -9.84
N ILE A 110 -21.43 -11.88 -10.46
CA ILE A 110 -20.28 -12.15 -11.32
C ILE A 110 -19.10 -11.28 -10.87
N GLN A 111 -17.90 -11.80 -10.98
CA GLN A 111 -16.69 -11.04 -10.71
C GLN A 111 -16.17 -10.42 -12.00
N LEU A 112 -15.99 -9.09 -12.00
CA LEU A 112 -15.51 -8.32 -13.14
C LEU A 112 -14.34 -7.44 -12.74
N GLU A 113 -13.50 -7.08 -13.71
CA GLU A 113 -12.51 -6.03 -13.48
C GLU A 113 -13.20 -4.68 -13.28
N THR A 114 -12.70 -3.87 -12.35
CA THR A 114 -13.30 -2.56 -12.03
C THR A 114 -13.38 -1.62 -13.22
N LYS A 115 -12.49 -1.77 -14.22
CA LYS A 115 -12.50 -1.01 -15.47
C LYS A 115 -13.66 -1.36 -16.41
N ASP A 116 -14.30 -2.54 -16.23
CA ASP A 116 -15.39 -3.04 -17.06
C ASP A 116 -16.78 -2.81 -16.41
N LEU A 117 -16.79 -2.13 -15.26
CA LEU A 117 -18.00 -1.64 -14.62
C LEU A 117 -18.63 -0.55 -15.48
N VAL A 118 -19.97 -0.51 -15.48
CA VAL A 118 -20.73 0.54 -16.17
C VAL A 118 -21.64 1.28 -15.18
N GLN A 119 -22.09 2.46 -15.58
CA GLN A 119 -23.09 3.21 -14.80
C GLN A 119 -24.35 2.36 -14.60
N ASP A 120 -24.98 2.48 -13.43
CA ASP A 120 -26.12 1.71 -12.94
C ASP A 120 -25.84 0.23 -12.61
N ASP A 121 -24.61 -0.28 -12.72
CA ASP A 121 -24.26 -1.58 -12.16
C ASP A 121 -24.53 -1.61 -10.66
N ILE A 122 -25.02 -2.76 -10.18
CA ILE A 122 -25.18 -3.01 -8.74
C ILE A 122 -23.94 -3.79 -8.26
N VAL A 123 -23.13 -3.14 -7.46
CA VAL A 123 -21.87 -3.68 -6.94
C VAL A 123 -22.03 -4.05 -5.46
N LEU A 124 -21.47 -5.18 -5.07
CA LEU A 124 -21.36 -5.60 -3.69
C LEU A 124 -20.07 -5.04 -3.10
N PHE A 125 -20.19 -4.21 -2.07
CA PHE A 125 -19.06 -3.74 -1.26
C PHE A 125 -19.02 -4.44 0.07
N SER A 126 -17.83 -4.85 0.49
CA SER A 126 -17.56 -5.56 1.75
C SER A 126 -16.39 -4.90 2.50
N THR A 127 -16.21 -5.25 3.74
CA THR A 127 -15.09 -4.75 4.57
C THR A 127 -13.75 -4.93 3.87
N GLY A 128 -12.97 -3.86 3.77
CA GLY A 128 -11.66 -3.80 3.10
C GLY A 128 -11.71 -3.37 1.65
N ASP A 129 -12.89 -3.34 1.01
CA ASP A 129 -13.02 -2.90 -0.38
C ASP A 129 -12.83 -1.38 -0.49
N GLN A 130 -12.25 -0.97 -1.59
CA GLN A 130 -12.29 0.43 -2.00
C GLN A 130 -13.55 0.70 -2.81
N ILE A 131 -14.12 1.89 -2.67
CA ILE A 131 -15.23 2.37 -3.51
C ILE A 131 -14.63 2.83 -4.85
N TYR A 132 -14.88 2.08 -5.92
CA TYR A 132 -14.26 2.29 -7.24
C TYR A 132 -14.92 3.39 -8.08
N ALA A 133 -16.18 3.68 -7.80
CA ALA A 133 -17.00 4.68 -8.48
C ALA A 133 -18.00 5.26 -7.48
N ASP A 134 -18.53 6.46 -7.73
CA ASP A 134 -19.53 7.03 -6.84
C ASP A 134 -20.81 6.18 -6.93
N ALA A 135 -21.33 5.73 -5.79
CA ALA A 135 -22.44 4.79 -5.74
C ALA A 135 -23.45 5.16 -4.66
N LYS A 136 -24.69 4.70 -4.84
CA LYS A 136 -25.78 4.87 -3.89
C LYS A 136 -26.19 3.53 -3.29
N ILE A 137 -26.22 3.43 -1.96
CA ILE A 137 -26.56 2.18 -1.27
C ILE A 137 -28.03 1.83 -1.54
N VAL A 138 -28.25 0.61 -2.02
CA VAL A 138 -29.60 0.08 -2.29
C VAL A 138 -30.03 -0.96 -1.25
N SER A 139 -29.07 -1.63 -0.59
CA SER A 139 -29.35 -2.59 0.48
C SER A 139 -28.11 -2.80 1.36
N GLY A 140 -28.32 -3.02 2.65
CA GLY A 140 -27.25 -3.20 3.64
C GLY A 140 -26.82 -1.90 4.31
N GLU A 141 -25.73 -1.95 5.02
CA GLU A 141 -25.12 -0.79 5.69
C GLU A 141 -23.59 -0.89 5.63
N LEU A 142 -22.93 0.23 5.51
CA LEU A 142 -21.47 0.34 5.49
C LEU A 142 -21.01 1.38 6.51
N LYS A 143 -19.84 1.15 7.07
CA LYS A 143 -19.02 2.23 7.63
C LYS A 143 -17.87 2.47 6.69
N VAL A 144 -17.74 3.69 6.21
CA VAL A 144 -16.71 4.10 5.26
C VAL A 144 -15.77 5.10 5.88
N ASN A 145 -14.52 5.06 5.46
CA ASN A 145 -13.54 6.07 5.78
C ASN A 145 -13.30 6.94 4.53
N GLU A 146 -13.59 8.22 4.65
CA GLU A 146 -13.46 9.21 3.59
C GLU A 146 -12.19 10.08 3.74
N SER A 147 -11.22 9.67 4.57
CA SER A 147 -10.00 10.46 4.85
C SER A 147 -9.17 10.79 3.63
N GLN A 148 -9.24 9.98 2.58
CA GLN A 148 -8.58 10.28 1.30
C GLN A 148 -9.20 11.47 0.58
N LEU A 149 -10.45 11.77 0.86
CA LEU A 149 -11.23 12.81 0.19
C LEU A 149 -11.29 14.09 1.04
N THR A 150 -11.54 13.93 2.34
CA THR A 150 -11.78 15.02 3.30
C THR A 150 -10.56 15.38 4.15
N GLY A 151 -9.62 14.44 4.30
CA GLY A 151 -8.51 14.55 5.24
C GLY A 151 -8.87 14.19 6.68
N GLU A 152 -10.15 13.95 6.98
CA GLU A 152 -10.64 13.56 8.30
C GLU A 152 -10.76 12.04 8.40
N ALA A 153 -10.23 11.47 9.49
CA ALA A 153 -10.13 10.01 9.66
C ALA A 153 -11.37 9.35 10.29
N ASP A 154 -12.46 10.10 10.44
CA ASP A 154 -13.66 9.59 11.09
C ASP A 154 -14.38 8.57 10.21
N GLU A 155 -14.87 7.50 10.85
CA GLU A 155 -15.72 6.50 10.22
C GLU A 155 -17.14 7.03 10.07
N ILE A 156 -17.64 7.09 8.84
CA ILE A 156 -19.00 7.58 8.54
C ILE A 156 -19.91 6.37 8.28
N ALA A 157 -20.96 6.25 9.08
CA ALA A 157 -21.99 5.24 8.83
C ALA A 157 -22.86 5.67 7.64
N LYS A 158 -23.01 4.78 6.66
CA LYS A 158 -23.83 4.95 5.46
C LYS A 158 -24.94 3.90 5.45
N GLN A 159 -26.15 4.35 5.21
CA GLN A 159 -27.37 3.53 5.16
C GLN A 159 -27.98 3.53 3.76
N ILE A 160 -29.09 2.84 3.60
CA ILE A 160 -29.84 2.81 2.33
C ILE A 160 -30.15 4.25 1.89
N ASP A 161 -30.00 4.52 0.61
CA ASP A 161 -30.12 5.82 -0.06
C ASP A 161 -28.95 6.80 0.19
N ASP A 162 -27.98 6.48 1.05
CA ASP A 162 -26.77 7.30 1.18
C ASP A 162 -25.80 7.08 0.03
N THR A 163 -25.09 8.15 -0.34
CA THR A 163 -24.05 8.09 -1.36
C THR A 163 -22.70 7.74 -0.72
N VAL A 164 -22.00 6.81 -1.35
CA VAL A 164 -20.59 6.47 -1.08
C VAL A 164 -19.74 7.00 -2.21
N MET A 165 -18.67 7.70 -1.86
CA MET A 165 -17.82 8.40 -2.80
C MET A 165 -16.65 7.54 -3.25
N SER A 166 -16.31 7.59 -4.53
CA SER A 166 -15.11 6.93 -5.08
C SER A 166 -13.85 7.42 -4.37
N GLY A 167 -12.93 6.50 -4.09
CA GLY A 167 -11.71 6.78 -3.33
C GLY A 167 -11.84 6.63 -1.82
N SER A 168 -13.05 6.50 -1.27
CA SER A 168 -13.24 6.03 0.11
C SER A 168 -13.13 4.50 0.18
N PHE A 169 -13.04 3.96 1.40
CA PHE A 169 -12.95 2.51 1.59
C PHE A 169 -13.83 2.05 2.75
N VAL A 170 -14.27 0.78 2.63
CA VAL A 170 -15.18 0.17 3.60
C VAL A 170 -14.39 -0.31 4.81
N VAL A 171 -14.67 0.27 5.97
CA VAL A 171 -14.08 -0.11 7.27
C VAL A 171 -14.81 -1.33 7.84
N SER A 172 -16.13 -1.35 7.74
CA SER A 172 -16.95 -2.48 8.19
C SER A 172 -18.32 -2.47 7.53
N GLY A 173 -18.94 -3.64 7.46
CA GLY A 173 -20.26 -3.84 6.87
C GLY A 173 -20.23 -4.50 5.50
N LYS A 174 -21.43 -4.71 4.95
CA LYS A 174 -21.66 -5.28 3.62
C LYS A 174 -22.90 -4.63 3.03
N ALA A 175 -22.81 -4.13 1.79
CA ALA A 175 -23.94 -3.50 1.12
C ALA A 175 -23.85 -3.65 -0.39
N TYR A 176 -25.03 -3.71 -1.02
CA TYR A 176 -25.18 -3.52 -2.46
C TYR A 176 -25.38 -2.04 -2.75
N ALA A 177 -24.63 -1.50 -3.70
CA ALA A 177 -24.76 -0.11 -4.11
C ALA A 177 -24.83 -0.01 -5.64
N ARG A 178 -25.64 0.92 -6.14
CA ARG A 178 -25.77 1.22 -7.57
C ARG A 178 -24.77 2.30 -7.95
N LEU A 179 -23.97 2.06 -8.98
CA LEU A 179 -23.02 3.04 -9.49
C LEU A 179 -23.75 4.22 -10.15
N GLU A 180 -23.47 5.44 -9.71
CA GLU A 180 -24.06 6.67 -10.26
C GLU A 180 -23.12 7.39 -11.22
N LYS A 181 -21.81 7.52 -10.83
CA LYS A 181 -20.80 8.18 -11.64
C LYS A 181 -19.60 7.27 -11.78
N VAL A 182 -19.20 7.02 -13.02
CA VAL A 182 -18.11 6.10 -13.38
C VAL A 182 -17.02 6.82 -14.17
N GLY A 183 -15.84 6.24 -14.24
CA GLY A 183 -14.71 6.76 -15.01
C GLY A 183 -14.33 8.19 -14.63
N ASP A 184 -14.13 9.04 -15.61
CA ASP A 184 -13.70 10.44 -15.41
C ASP A 184 -14.71 11.31 -14.65
N GLU A 185 -15.99 10.90 -14.57
CA GLU A 185 -17.02 11.61 -13.81
C GLU A 185 -17.01 11.29 -12.33
N SER A 186 -16.34 10.23 -11.89
CA SER A 186 -16.23 9.87 -10.48
C SER A 186 -15.48 10.93 -9.67
N TYR A 187 -15.87 11.10 -8.41
CA TYR A 187 -15.35 12.16 -7.53
C TYR A 187 -13.82 12.12 -7.42
N ILE A 188 -13.23 10.94 -7.21
CA ILE A 188 -11.77 10.79 -7.07
C ILE A 188 -11.04 11.22 -8.35
N ASN A 189 -11.59 10.90 -9.53
CA ASN A 189 -10.98 11.25 -10.80
C ASN A 189 -11.11 12.74 -11.09
N GLN A 190 -12.23 13.36 -10.76
CA GLN A 190 -12.39 14.81 -10.83
C GLN A 190 -11.44 15.55 -9.87
N LEU A 191 -11.28 15.02 -8.64
CA LEU A 191 -10.33 15.58 -7.68
C LEU A 191 -8.89 15.47 -8.20
N THR A 192 -8.55 14.31 -8.78
CA THR A 192 -7.22 14.07 -9.39
C THR A 192 -6.96 15.00 -10.57
N LEU A 193 -7.96 15.28 -11.41
CA LEU A 193 -7.86 16.25 -12.51
C LEU A 193 -7.58 17.65 -11.99
N LYS A 194 -8.36 18.11 -11.00
CA LYS A 194 -8.15 19.45 -10.38
C LYS A 194 -6.79 19.53 -9.68
N ALA A 195 -6.37 18.46 -8.99
CA ALA A 195 -5.06 18.42 -8.35
C ALA A 195 -3.91 18.48 -9.37
N LYS A 196 -4.07 17.88 -10.56
CA LYS A 196 -3.07 17.97 -11.67
C LYS A 196 -2.94 19.36 -12.25
N GLU A 197 -4.01 20.14 -12.26
CA GLU A 197 -3.96 21.55 -12.69
C GLU A 197 -3.17 22.43 -11.72
N VAL A 198 -3.19 22.09 -10.42
CA VAL A 198 -2.60 22.90 -9.34
C VAL A 198 -1.24 22.38 -8.90
N SER A 199 -1.02 21.08 -8.86
CA SER A 199 0.23 20.48 -8.38
C SER A 199 1.13 20.08 -9.54
N GLY A 200 2.30 20.70 -9.60
CA GLY A 200 3.41 20.18 -10.39
C GLY A 200 3.70 18.73 -9.95
N LYS A 201 4.13 17.90 -10.89
CA LYS A 201 4.46 16.47 -10.69
C LYS A 201 5.23 16.27 -9.40
N GLU A 202 4.83 15.28 -8.58
CA GLU A 202 5.67 14.75 -7.50
C GLU A 202 6.91 14.07 -8.13
N GLU A 203 7.93 14.85 -8.39
CA GLU A 203 9.22 14.35 -8.87
C GLU A 203 10.01 13.80 -7.67
N SER A 204 10.72 12.68 -7.88
CA SER A 204 11.71 12.16 -6.95
C SER A 204 12.71 13.27 -6.57
N GLU A 205 13.17 13.31 -5.30
CA GLU A 205 14.16 14.29 -4.84
C GLU A 205 15.45 14.26 -5.66
N MET A 206 15.85 13.05 -6.09
CA MET A 206 17.02 12.87 -6.92
C MET A 206 16.79 13.44 -8.32
N VAL A 207 15.63 13.21 -8.94
CA VAL A 207 15.25 13.81 -10.23
C VAL A 207 15.24 15.32 -10.11
N ARG A 208 14.66 15.87 -9.04
CA ARG A 208 14.63 17.31 -8.77
C ARG A 208 16.04 17.88 -8.58
N SER A 209 16.90 17.19 -7.83
CA SER A 209 18.29 17.60 -7.61
C SER A 209 19.10 17.63 -8.91
N VAL A 210 18.94 16.60 -9.74
CA VAL A 210 19.57 16.55 -11.08
C VAL A 210 19.03 17.66 -11.97
N ASN A 211 17.72 17.88 -12.00
CA ASN A 211 17.11 18.97 -12.76
C ASN A 211 17.60 20.36 -12.32
N ASN A 212 17.73 20.57 -11.00
CA ASN A 212 18.28 21.82 -10.48
C ASN A 212 19.75 22.00 -10.86
N LEU A 213 20.56 20.95 -10.76
CA LEU A 213 21.95 20.97 -11.21
C LEU A 213 22.05 21.34 -12.69
N VAL A 214 21.24 20.69 -13.53
CA VAL A 214 21.17 20.97 -14.98
C VAL A 214 20.79 22.43 -15.25
N LYS A 215 19.82 22.98 -14.50
CA LYS A 215 19.44 24.40 -14.60
C LYS A 215 20.57 25.34 -14.20
N VAL A 216 21.27 25.04 -13.10
CA VAL A 216 22.42 25.85 -12.63
C VAL A 216 23.55 25.86 -13.67
N ILE A 217 23.92 24.68 -14.18
CA ILE A 217 24.93 24.56 -15.24
C ILE A 217 24.49 25.33 -16.48
N GLY A 218 23.22 25.14 -16.90
CA GLY A 218 22.67 25.84 -18.06
C GLY A 218 22.69 27.38 -17.93
N PHE A 219 22.46 27.90 -16.72
CA PHE A 219 22.57 29.33 -16.45
C PHE A 219 24.04 29.81 -16.49
N LEU A 220 24.97 29.04 -15.94
CA LEU A 220 26.39 29.39 -15.90
C LEU A 220 27.07 29.33 -17.27
N ILE A 221 26.61 28.49 -18.19
CA ILE A 221 27.18 28.35 -19.55
C ILE A 221 27.10 29.68 -20.32
N ILE A 222 26.05 30.47 -20.16
CA ILE A 222 25.85 31.73 -20.90
C ILE A 222 26.93 32.74 -20.54
N PRO A 223 27.13 33.17 -19.26
CA PRO A 223 28.17 34.15 -18.93
C PRO A 223 29.58 33.62 -19.19
N LEU A 224 29.83 32.29 -18.97
CA LEU A 224 31.11 31.68 -19.29
C LEU A 224 31.40 31.71 -20.80
N GLY A 225 30.41 31.40 -21.63
CA GLY A 225 30.54 31.49 -23.07
C GLY A 225 30.88 32.91 -23.55
N LEU A 226 30.19 33.91 -22.99
CA LEU A 226 30.49 35.34 -23.29
C LEU A 226 31.90 35.72 -22.85
N LEU A 227 32.34 35.27 -21.68
CA LEU A 227 33.68 35.50 -21.16
C LEU A 227 34.76 34.85 -22.03
N LEU A 228 34.56 33.60 -22.43
CA LEU A 228 35.48 32.90 -23.32
C LEU A 228 35.57 33.54 -24.69
N PHE A 229 34.42 33.97 -25.24
CA PHE A 229 34.40 34.71 -26.48
C PHE A 229 35.16 36.03 -26.38
N PHE A 230 34.91 36.82 -25.31
CA PHE A 230 35.59 38.07 -25.05
C PHE A 230 37.11 37.89 -24.90
N GLN A 231 37.52 36.87 -24.14
CA GLN A 231 38.93 36.51 -23.95
C GLN A 231 39.60 36.16 -25.28
N SER A 232 38.97 35.29 -26.10
CA SER A 232 39.51 34.89 -27.40
C SER A 232 39.60 36.06 -28.38
N TYR A 233 38.49 36.82 -28.51
CA TYR A 233 38.38 37.86 -29.52
C TYR A 233 39.12 39.16 -29.15
N VAL A 234 38.99 39.62 -27.88
CA VAL A 234 39.55 40.90 -27.45
C VAL A 234 40.93 40.76 -26.85
N THR A 235 41.15 39.75 -25.97
CA THR A 235 42.43 39.61 -25.25
C THR A 235 43.49 38.89 -26.10
N ASN A 236 43.10 37.81 -26.76
CA ASN A 236 44.02 37.02 -27.58
C ASN A 236 44.10 37.50 -29.03
N HIS A 237 43.28 38.49 -29.42
CA HIS A 237 43.22 39.09 -30.79
C HIS A 237 42.97 38.06 -31.89
N GLU A 238 42.23 36.95 -31.58
CA GLU A 238 41.85 35.96 -32.56
C GLU A 238 40.78 36.49 -33.52
N SER A 239 40.68 35.88 -34.71
CA SER A 239 39.61 36.26 -35.64
C SER A 239 38.23 35.93 -35.08
N PHE A 240 37.20 36.68 -35.47
CA PHE A 240 35.82 36.47 -35.05
C PHE A 240 35.35 35.02 -35.26
N GLN A 241 35.74 34.41 -36.39
CA GLN A 241 35.42 33.02 -36.70
C GLN A 241 36.07 32.04 -35.71
N VAL A 242 37.38 32.19 -35.44
CA VAL A 242 38.12 31.35 -34.50
C VAL A 242 37.56 31.48 -33.10
N SER A 243 37.24 32.70 -32.66
CA SER A 243 36.68 32.99 -31.35
C SER A 243 35.31 32.31 -31.15
N ILE A 244 34.43 32.35 -32.16
CA ILE A 244 33.15 31.67 -32.11
C ILE A 244 33.36 30.15 -32.07
N VAL A 245 34.19 29.58 -32.94
CA VAL A 245 34.42 28.12 -32.99
C VAL A 245 34.98 27.62 -31.68
N SER A 246 35.98 28.29 -31.10
CA SER A 246 36.56 27.91 -29.81
C SER A 246 35.54 27.99 -28.67
N THR A 247 34.76 29.07 -28.63
CA THR A 247 33.70 29.24 -27.61
C THR A 247 32.63 28.18 -27.73
N VAL A 248 32.15 27.88 -28.94
CA VAL A 248 31.16 26.83 -29.19
C VAL A 248 31.69 25.48 -28.78
N GLY A 249 32.94 25.14 -29.11
CA GLY A 249 33.56 23.87 -28.70
C GLY A 249 33.64 23.73 -27.18
N ALA A 250 34.03 24.80 -26.46
CA ALA A 250 34.07 24.81 -25.00
C ALA A 250 32.65 24.64 -24.40
N ILE A 251 31.65 25.34 -24.89
CA ILE A 251 30.28 25.25 -24.40
C ILE A 251 29.71 23.84 -24.59
N ILE A 252 29.90 23.24 -25.77
CA ILE A 252 29.46 21.85 -26.02
C ILE A 252 30.08 20.87 -25.03
N GLY A 253 31.36 21.05 -24.69
CA GLY A 253 32.06 20.25 -23.68
C GLY A 253 31.46 20.35 -22.27
N MET A 254 30.85 21.49 -21.92
CA MET A 254 30.28 21.73 -20.58
C MET A 254 28.85 21.19 -20.40
N ILE A 255 28.15 20.81 -21.47
CA ILE A 255 26.77 20.32 -21.38
C ILE A 255 26.71 18.86 -20.93
N PRO A 256 26.00 18.53 -19.81
CA PRO A 256 25.87 17.14 -19.33
C PRO A 256 24.73 16.41 -20.03
N GLU A 257 24.84 16.15 -21.33
CA GLU A 257 23.75 15.61 -22.16
C GLU A 257 23.19 14.26 -21.68
N GLY A 258 24.02 13.34 -21.18
CA GLY A 258 23.61 11.98 -20.87
C GLY A 258 23.02 11.78 -19.47
N LEU A 259 23.04 12.76 -18.59
CA LEU A 259 22.75 12.56 -17.17
C LEU A 259 21.28 12.20 -16.90
N TYR A 260 20.35 12.96 -17.49
CA TYR A 260 18.91 12.70 -17.35
C TYR A 260 18.52 11.34 -17.93
N LEU A 261 19.07 11.03 -19.11
CA LEU A 261 18.84 9.77 -19.80
C LEU A 261 19.31 8.57 -18.98
N LEU A 262 20.54 8.63 -18.43
CA LEU A 262 21.08 7.56 -17.58
C LEU A 262 20.25 7.37 -16.32
N MET A 263 19.76 8.44 -15.73
CA MET A 263 18.92 8.39 -14.53
C MET A 263 17.59 7.68 -14.81
N THR A 264 16.86 8.10 -15.86
CA THR A 264 15.58 7.48 -16.24
C THR A 264 15.75 6.02 -16.62
N LEU A 265 16.82 5.68 -17.33
CA LEU A 265 17.14 4.29 -17.69
C LEU A 265 17.46 3.45 -16.45
N ALA A 266 18.28 3.96 -15.52
CA ALA A 266 18.63 3.25 -14.30
C ALA A 266 17.40 2.96 -13.43
N LEU A 267 16.49 3.93 -13.28
CA LEU A 267 15.22 3.75 -12.58
C LEU A 267 14.32 2.72 -13.28
N ALA A 268 14.19 2.79 -14.61
CA ALA A 268 13.37 1.84 -15.36
C ALA A 268 13.92 0.40 -15.28
N LEU A 269 15.25 0.22 -15.36
CA LEU A 269 15.88 -1.09 -15.22
C LEU A 269 15.75 -1.63 -13.78
N GLY A 270 15.86 -0.76 -12.77
CA GLY A 270 15.61 -1.12 -11.39
C GLY A 270 14.18 -1.59 -11.17
N ALA A 271 13.20 -0.86 -11.70
CA ALA A 271 11.79 -1.25 -11.66
C ALA A 271 11.55 -2.61 -12.37
N ALA A 272 12.14 -2.81 -13.54
CA ALA A 272 12.04 -4.08 -14.26
C ALA A 272 12.69 -5.25 -13.50
N SER A 273 13.79 -5.00 -12.79
CA SER A 273 14.45 -5.99 -11.92
C SER A 273 13.54 -6.41 -10.76
N LEU A 274 12.91 -5.43 -10.09
CA LEU A 274 11.98 -5.68 -8.99
C LEU A 274 10.70 -6.39 -9.45
N ALA A 275 10.15 -6.04 -10.62
CA ALA A 275 8.99 -6.72 -11.18
C ALA A 275 9.20 -8.21 -11.41
N ARG A 276 10.40 -8.62 -11.82
CA ARG A 276 10.77 -10.04 -11.97
C ARG A 276 10.78 -10.80 -10.66
N GLN A 277 10.83 -10.10 -9.56
CA GLN A 277 10.84 -10.62 -8.19
C GLN A 277 9.49 -10.44 -7.51
N GLN A 278 8.42 -10.36 -8.27
CA GLN A 278 7.06 -10.20 -7.76
C GLN A 278 6.87 -8.93 -6.92
N VAL A 279 7.59 -7.85 -7.26
CA VAL A 279 7.47 -6.55 -6.60
C VAL A 279 6.93 -5.52 -7.58
N LEU A 280 5.75 -5.00 -7.30
CA LEU A 280 5.13 -3.93 -8.07
C LEU A 280 5.51 -2.56 -7.49
N LEU A 281 5.88 -1.64 -8.37
CA LEU A 281 6.14 -0.25 -8.03
C LEU A 281 5.02 0.64 -8.58
N ASN A 282 4.24 1.23 -7.71
CA ASN A 282 3.24 2.22 -8.09
C ASN A 282 3.87 3.60 -8.34
N SER A 283 5.07 3.84 -7.81
CA SER A 283 5.81 5.09 -7.98
C SER A 283 7.31 4.85 -8.09
N MET A 284 7.96 5.52 -9.04
CA MET A 284 9.43 5.51 -9.17
C MET A 284 10.14 6.13 -7.95
N LYS A 285 9.45 7.03 -7.22
CA LYS A 285 9.91 7.60 -5.96
C LYS A 285 10.13 6.49 -4.91
N GLY A 286 9.34 5.41 -4.95
CA GLY A 286 9.47 4.28 -4.03
C GLY A 286 10.86 3.65 -4.01
N ILE A 287 11.53 3.49 -5.18
CA ILE A 287 12.90 2.95 -5.25
C ILE A 287 13.88 3.87 -4.53
N GLU A 288 13.76 5.18 -4.77
CA GLU A 288 14.65 6.16 -4.16
C GLU A 288 14.43 6.24 -2.65
N SER A 289 13.17 6.39 -2.22
CA SER A 289 12.82 6.48 -0.80
C SER A 289 13.30 5.26 -0.05
N LEU A 290 13.03 4.06 -0.58
CA LEU A 290 13.43 2.81 0.04
C LEU A 290 14.95 2.67 0.24
N SER A 291 15.75 3.22 -0.69
CA SER A 291 17.22 3.20 -0.58
C SER A 291 17.78 4.02 0.58
N ARG A 292 17.01 4.99 1.06
CA ARG A 292 17.39 5.97 2.09
C ARG A 292 16.77 5.68 3.46
N VAL A 293 15.88 4.69 3.53
CA VAL A 293 15.20 4.32 4.78
C VAL A 293 16.21 3.93 5.84
N ASP A 294 16.09 4.52 7.02
CA ASP A 294 16.82 4.21 8.24
C ASP A 294 15.92 3.70 9.37
N VAL A 295 14.58 3.91 9.28
CA VAL A 295 13.59 3.34 10.19
C VAL A 295 12.51 2.62 9.39
N LEU A 296 12.27 1.36 9.73
CA LEU A 296 11.22 0.53 9.16
C LEU A 296 10.13 0.29 10.21
N CYS A 297 8.99 0.93 10.04
CA CYS A 297 7.79 0.69 10.84
C CYS A 297 7.01 -0.49 10.25
N VAL A 298 6.76 -1.52 11.04
CA VAL A 298 6.04 -2.73 10.63
C VAL A 298 4.78 -2.92 11.46
N ASP A 299 3.67 -3.29 10.83
CA ASP A 299 2.56 -3.85 11.58
C ASP A 299 2.86 -5.31 11.96
N LYS A 300 2.28 -5.80 13.05
CA LYS A 300 2.43 -7.19 13.49
C LYS A 300 1.79 -8.14 12.48
N THR A 301 0.49 -7.95 12.24
CA THR A 301 -0.34 -8.84 11.44
C THR A 301 -0.03 -8.66 9.95
N GLY A 302 0.01 -9.76 9.20
CA GLY A 302 0.30 -9.72 7.76
C GLY A 302 1.75 -9.41 7.39
N THR A 303 2.55 -8.81 8.27
CA THR A 303 3.97 -8.48 8.04
C THR A 303 4.90 -9.41 8.81
N ILE A 304 4.90 -9.35 10.14
CA ILE A 304 5.71 -10.27 10.99
C ILE A 304 5.08 -11.65 11.02
N THR A 305 3.75 -11.70 11.10
CA THR A 305 2.97 -12.93 11.06
C THR A 305 2.29 -13.13 9.70
N GLU A 306 1.86 -14.37 9.44
CA GLU A 306 0.94 -14.65 8.33
C GLU A 306 -0.42 -14.00 8.60
N ASN A 307 -1.20 -13.73 7.55
CA ASN A 307 -2.59 -13.28 7.68
C ASN A 307 -3.53 -14.44 8.06
N THR A 308 -3.06 -15.68 7.95
CA THR A 308 -3.82 -16.86 8.31
C THR A 308 -3.79 -17.09 9.82
N MET A 309 -4.95 -17.39 10.39
CA MET A 309 -5.07 -17.77 11.79
C MET A 309 -5.05 -19.29 11.90
N LYS A 310 -4.39 -19.84 12.92
CA LYS A 310 -4.36 -21.28 13.18
C LYS A 310 -4.71 -21.57 14.64
N VAL A 311 -5.39 -22.68 14.89
CA VAL A 311 -5.63 -23.16 16.25
C VAL A 311 -4.33 -23.77 16.78
N ALA A 312 -3.75 -23.14 17.80
CA ALA A 312 -2.56 -23.63 18.46
C ALA A 312 -2.89 -24.77 19.44
N GLN A 313 -3.97 -24.59 20.21
CA GLN A 313 -4.37 -25.58 21.21
C GLN A 313 -5.85 -25.44 21.58
N VAL A 314 -6.48 -26.57 21.97
CA VAL A 314 -7.82 -26.62 22.55
C VAL A 314 -7.73 -27.17 23.96
N LEU A 315 -8.09 -26.34 24.95
CA LEU A 315 -8.07 -26.71 26.37
C LEU A 315 -9.48 -27.08 26.82
N SER A 316 -9.64 -28.26 27.38
CA SER A 316 -10.93 -28.70 27.93
C SER A 316 -11.06 -28.27 29.39
N VAL A 317 -12.22 -27.73 29.74
CA VAL A 317 -12.58 -27.36 31.11
C VAL A 317 -13.26 -28.54 31.79
N GLN A 318 -14.03 -29.31 31.04
CA GLN A 318 -14.77 -30.48 31.55
C GLN A 318 -13.98 -31.76 31.41
N GLN A 319 -14.33 -32.79 32.23
CA GLN A 319 -13.69 -34.10 32.19
C GLN A 319 -13.98 -34.86 30.90
N ASP A 320 -15.16 -34.67 30.31
CA ASP A 320 -15.49 -35.26 29.00
C ASP A 320 -15.11 -34.33 27.84
N LYS A 321 -13.84 -34.43 27.44
CA LYS A 321 -13.28 -33.69 26.31
C LYS A 321 -13.96 -34.04 24.99
N ASN A 322 -14.34 -35.32 24.79
CA ASN A 322 -14.90 -35.77 23.52
C ASN A 322 -16.30 -35.22 23.29
N ALA A 323 -17.16 -35.20 24.32
CA ALA A 323 -18.49 -34.57 24.22
C ALA A 323 -18.42 -33.08 23.92
N SER A 324 -17.48 -32.37 24.57
CA SER A 324 -17.28 -30.94 24.33
C SER A 324 -16.78 -30.63 22.92
N GLN A 325 -15.88 -31.44 22.39
CA GLN A 325 -15.38 -31.31 21.01
C GLN A 325 -16.47 -31.65 19.98
N GLU A 326 -17.28 -32.69 20.25
CA GLU A 326 -18.40 -33.04 19.38
C GLU A 326 -19.43 -31.90 19.30
N ALA A 327 -19.78 -31.29 20.43
CA ALA A 327 -20.65 -30.10 20.45
C ALA A 327 -20.07 -28.92 19.65
N LEU A 328 -18.75 -28.68 19.73
CA LEU A 328 -18.09 -27.65 18.93
C LEU A 328 -18.16 -27.95 17.43
N LYS A 329 -17.95 -29.21 17.00
CA LYS A 329 -18.07 -29.60 15.59
C LYS A 329 -19.49 -29.39 15.06
N GLN A 330 -20.52 -29.74 15.85
CA GLN A 330 -21.92 -29.50 15.52
C GLN A 330 -22.18 -27.99 15.36
N TYR A 331 -21.64 -27.18 16.26
CA TYR A 331 -21.72 -25.71 16.17
C TYR A 331 -21.07 -25.20 14.88
N LEU A 332 -19.84 -25.64 14.57
CA LEU A 332 -19.11 -25.23 13.37
C LEU A 332 -19.81 -25.61 12.08
N ALA A 333 -20.42 -26.81 12.05
CA ALA A 333 -21.18 -27.30 10.89
C ALA A 333 -22.47 -26.49 10.65
N ALA A 334 -23.08 -25.96 11.71
CA ALA A 334 -24.32 -25.19 11.64
C ALA A 334 -24.11 -23.65 11.57
N SER A 335 -22.90 -23.18 11.83
CA SER A 335 -22.60 -21.73 11.84
C SER A 335 -22.60 -21.16 10.42
N PRO A 336 -23.33 -20.05 10.19
CA PRO A 336 -23.29 -19.32 8.92
C PRO A 336 -22.09 -18.38 8.82
N ASP A 337 -21.29 -18.23 9.88
CA ASP A 337 -20.17 -17.31 9.91
C ASP A 337 -19.00 -17.87 9.07
N GLU A 338 -18.45 -17.05 8.19
CA GLU A 338 -17.34 -17.38 7.28
C GLU A 338 -16.09 -16.52 7.58
N ASN A 339 -15.95 -16.03 8.82
CA ASN A 339 -14.77 -15.27 9.20
C ASN A 339 -13.54 -16.18 9.41
N GLU A 340 -12.34 -15.58 9.32
CA GLU A 340 -11.05 -16.28 9.45
C GLU A 340 -10.94 -17.12 10.73
N THR A 341 -11.54 -16.65 11.81
CA THR A 341 -11.53 -17.35 13.11
C THR A 341 -12.30 -18.67 13.03
N ILE A 342 -13.50 -18.67 12.46
CA ILE A 342 -14.31 -19.88 12.28
C ILE A 342 -13.66 -20.80 11.25
N ALA A 343 -13.09 -20.26 10.17
CA ALA A 343 -12.35 -21.03 9.17
C ALA A 343 -11.18 -21.78 9.81
N ALA A 344 -10.35 -21.10 10.61
CA ALA A 344 -9.23 -21.72 11.33
C ALA A 344 -9.66 -22.86 12.26
N ILE A 345 -10.80 -22.70 12.95
CA ILE A 345 -11.31 -23.75 13.85
C ILE A 345 -11.88 -24.90 13.01
N ARG A 346 -12.58 -24.64 11.90
CA ARG A 346 -13.06 -25.67 10.97
C ARG A 346 -11.89 -26.50 10.41
N ASP A 347 -10.83 -25.84 9.96
CA ASP A 347 -9.63 -26.49 9.40
C ASP A 347 -8.96 -27.40 10.42
N PHE A 348 -8.89 -26.97 11.68
CA PHE A 348 -8.33 -27.81 12.77
C PHE A 348 -9.10 -29.11 12.98
N PHE A 349 -10.41 -29.10 12.80
CA PHE A 349 -11.29 -30.27 12.93
C PHE A 349 -11.67 -30.91 11.59
N ALA A 350 -11.12 -30.46 10.45
CA ALA A 350 -11.52 -30.89 9.10
C ALA A 350 -11.36 -32.39 8.83
N SER A 351 -10.45 -33.10 9.54
CA SER A 351 -10.27 -34.55 9.43
C SER A 351 -11.32 -35.39 10.17
N GLU A 352 -12.20 -34.75 10.95
CA GLU A 352 -13.15 -35.41 11.83
C GLU A 352 -14.58 -35.20 11.31
N VAL A 353 -15.22 -36.26 10.82
CA VAL A 353 -16.56 -36.23 10.24
C VAL A 353 -17.63 -36.19 11.33
N VAL A 354 -18.61 -35.28 11.19
CA VAL A 354 -19.81 -35.29 12.03
C VAL A 354 -20.73 -36.42 11.61
N GLU A 355 -20.84 -37.47 12.43
CA GLU A 355 -21.62 -38.66 12.09
C GLU A 355 -23.14 -38.40 12.02
N LYS A 356 -23.67 -37.51 12.86
CA LYS A 356 -25.11 -37.19 12.91
C LYS A 356 -25.30 -35.70 13.24
N ALA A 357 -25.84 -34.92 12.29
CA ALA A 357 -26.10 -33.50 12.49
C ALA A 357 -27.21 -33.27 13.54
N TRP A 358 -26.98 -32.34 14.47
CA TRP A 358 -27.97 -31.89 15.44
C TRP A 358 -29.04 -30.99 14.79
N THR A 359 -30.22 -30.95 15.42
CA THR A 359 -31.32 -30.16 14.87
C THR A 359 -31.21 -28.72 15.32
N VAL A 360 -30.91 -27.84 14.39
CA VAL A 360 -30.86 -26.39 14.62
C VAL A 360 -32.26 -25.83 14.89
N VAL A 361 -32.40 -25.09 15.98
CA VAL A 361 -33.63 -24.38 16.37
C VAL A 361 -33.52 -22.91 16.00
N LYS A 362 -32.38 -22.25 16.37
CA LYS A 362 -32.16 -20.84 16.06
C LYS A 362 -30.67 -20.53 15.99
N VAL A 363 -30.30 -19.64 15.07
CA VAL A 363 -28.92 -19.14 14.92
C VAL A 363 -28.88 -17.66 15.29
N PHE A 364 -27.86 -17.29 16.03
CA PHE A 364 -27.48 -15.92 16.36
C PHE A 364 -26.06 -15.68 15.83
N PRO A 365 -25.91 -15.09 14.65
CA PRO A 365 -24.60 -14.87 14.03
C PRO A 365 -23.68 -14.03 14.91
N PHE A 366 -22.37 -14.15 14.68
CA PHE A 366 -21.39 -13.32 15.37
C PHE A 366 -21.64 -11.82 15.14
N SER A 367 -21.51 -11.04 16.21
CA SER A 367 -21.59 -9.59 16.13
C SER A 367 -20.37 -8.95 16.78
N SER A 368 -19.79 -7.96 16.10
CA SER A 368 -18.68 -7.15 16.65
C SER A 368 -19.08 -6.38 17.91
N LYS A 369 -20.37 -6.12 18.12
CA LYS A 369 -20.88 -5.45 19.32
C LYS A 369 -20.96 -6.40 20.52
N THR A 370 -21.41 -7.63 20.32
CA THR A 370 -21.57 -8.64 21.39
C THR A 370 -20.32 -9.49 21.57
N LYS A 371 -19.44 -9.57 20.55
CA LYS A 371 -18.20 -10.35 20.54
C LYS A 371 -18.41 -11.87 20.71
N PHE A 372 -19.60 -12.36 20.41
CA PHE A 372 -19.93 -13.79 20.37
C PHE A 372 -20.99 -14.10 19.30
N GLY A 373 -21.04 -15.36 18.88
CA GLY A 373 -22.14 -15.98 18.16
C GLY A 373 -22.73 -17.13 18.98
N ALA A 374 -23.99 -17.49 18.74
CA ALA A 374 -24.65 -18.59 19.44
C ALA A 374 -25.56 -19.39 18.53
N ILE A 375 -25.68 -20.68 18.80
CA ILE A 375 -26.61 -21.58 18.09
C ILE A 375 -27.38 -22.39 19.12
N SER A 376 -28.72 -22.35 18.99
CA SER A 376 -29.63 -23.20 19.76
C SER A 376 -29.94 -24.46 18.93
N PHE A 377 -29.67 -25.62 19.52
CA PHE A 377 -30.07 -26.91 19.01
C PHE A 377 -31.16 -27.51 19.93
N LYS A 378 -31.78 -28.58 19.50
CA LYS A 378 -32.67 -29.34 20.40
C LYS A 378 -31.90 -29.97 21.54
N GLU A 379 -30.63 -30.26 21.34
CA GLU A 379 -29.69 -30.90 22.26
C GLU A 379 -29.09 -29.94 23.29
N GLY A 380 -29.03 -28.62 22.98
CA GLY A 380 -28.48 -27.60 23.88
C GLY A 380 -28.27 -26.27 23.20
N ASN A 381 -27.87 -25.25 23.97
CA ASN A 381 -27.57 -23.92 23.46
C ASN A 381 -26.06 -23.65 23.60
N PHE A 382 -25.37 -23.41 22.51
CA PHE A 382 -23.93 -23.26 22.48
C PHE A 382 -23.52 -21.88 21.99
N ILE A 383 -22.45 -21.35 22.59
CA ILE A 383 -21.97 -19.99 22.40
C ILE A 383 -20.47 -20.06 22.14
N LEU A 384 -20.01 -19.32 21.13
CA LEU A 384 -18.59 -19.17 20.82
C LEU A 384 -18.24 -17.68 20.78
N GLY A 385 -17.28 -17.24 21.58
CA GLY A 385 -16.91 -15.82 21.62
C GLY A 385 -15.74 -15.50 22.53
N ALA A 386 -15.49 -14.20 22.72
CA ALA A 386 -14.43 -13.72 23.60
C ALA A 386 -14.78 -13.99 25.07
N PRO A 387 -13.83 -14.51 25.89
CA PRO A 387 -14.08 -14.89 27.27
C PRO A 387 -14.72 -13.79 28.12
N GLU A 388 -14.29 -12.54 27.94
CA GLU A 388 -14.76 -11.38 28.69
C GLU A 388 -16.25 -11.11 28.48
N PHE A 389 -16.74 -11.39 27.27
CA PHE A 389 -18.14 -11.16 26.89
C PHE A 389 -19.03 -12.35 27.19
N VAL A 390 -18.48 -13.56 27.11
CA VAL A 390 -19.25 -14.81 27.35
C VAL A 390 -19.33 -15.16 28.83
N LEU A 391 -18.19 -15.11 29.55
CA LEU A 391 -18.12 -15.54 30.96
C LEU A 391 -18.50 -14.43 31.95
N LYS A 392 -18.33 -13.16 31.58
CA LYS A 392 -18.68 -11.99 32.43
C LYS A 392 -18.15 -12.12 33.88
N GLU A 393 -19.03 -12.27 34.87
CA GLU A 393 -18.69 -12.36 36.29
C GLU A 393 -17.85 -13.61 36.63
N LYS A 394 -17.96 -14.69 35.84
CA LYS A 394 -17.17 -15.91 36.03
C LYS A 394 -15.78 -15.86 35.40
N LEU A 395 -15.42 -14.78 34.71
CA LEU A 395 -14.14 -14.66 34.01
C LEU A 395 -12.94 -14.95 34.91
N GLU A 396 -12.94 -14.40 36.12
CA GLU A 396 -11.84 -14.57 37.08
C GLU A 396 -11.67 -16.02 37.57
N GLU A 397 -12.76 -16.77 37.66
CA GLU A 397 -12.73 -18.20 38.06
C GLU A 397 -11.95 -19.06 37.04
N TYR A 398 -12.08 -18.71 35.75
CA TYR A 398 -11.45 -19.46 34.65
C TYR A 398 -10.19 -18.82 34.08
N ARG A 399 -9.80 -17.65 34.59
CA ARG A 399 -8.64 -16.88 34.07
C ARG A 399 -7.35 -17.70 34.06
N SER A 400 -7.12 -18.55 35.06
CA SER A 400 -5.94 -19.40 35.18
C SER A 400 -5.78 -20.41 34.02
N TYR A 401 -6.87 -20.77 33.33
CA TYR A 401 -6.82 -21.70 32.20
C TYR A 401 -6.16 -21.11 30.95
N PHE A 402 -6.28 -19.79 30.76
CA PHE A 402 -5.87 -19.15 29.51
C PHE A 402 -4.97 -17.91 29.68
N GLN A 403 -4.79 -17.39 30.88
CA GLN A 403 -4.07 -16.15 31.12
C GLN A 403 -2.64 -16.19 30.54
N GLN A 404 -1.88 -17.24 30.81
CA GLN A 404 -0.51 -17.35 30.33
C GLN A 404 -0.44 -17.37 28.80
N TYR A 405 -1.43 -17.91 28.12
CA TYR A 405 -1.50 -17.96 26.64
C TYR A 405 -1.93 -16.59 26.08
N ALA A 406 -2.88 -15.93 26.72
CA ALA A 406 -3.26 -14.57 26.36
C ALA A 406 -2.10 -13.58 26.54
N GLU A 407 -1.31 -13.73 27.61
CA GLU A 407 -0.10 -12.95 27.86
C GLU A 407 1.01 -13.27 26.86
N SER A 408 1.10 -14.51 26.36
CA SER A 408 2.08 -14.90 25.33
C SER A 408 1.65 -14.55 23.90
N GLY A 409 0.44 -14.01 23.72
CA GLY A 409 0.01 -13.51 22.43
C GLY A 409 -1.06 -14.29 21.71
N SER A 410 -1.54 -15.39 22.28
CA SER A 410 -2.62 -16.15 21.69
C SER A 410 -3.96 -15.42 21.83
N ARG A 411 -4.75 -15.43 20.78
CA ARG A 411 -6.16 -15.01 20.85
C ARG A 411 -6.97 -16.13 21.45
N VAL A 412 -7.65 -15.85 22.56
CA VAL A 412 -8.45 -16.83 23.28
C VAL A 412 -9.92 -16.69 22.94
N LEU A 413 -10.56 -17.82 22.59
CA LEU A 413 -12.01 -17.92 22.52
C LEU A 413 -12.50 -18.94 23.53
N VAL A 414 -13.71 -18.74 24.02
CA VAL A 414 -14.41 -19.71 24.86
C VAL A 414 -15.61 -20.29 24.11
N PHE A 415 -15.70 -21.59 24.09
CA PHE A 415 -16.88 -22.33 23.69
C PHE A 415 -17.62 -22.79 24.96
N ALA A 416 -18.89 -22.42 25.07
CA ALA A 416 -19.65 -22.60 26.31
C ALA A 416 -21.09 -23.05 26.03
N GLU A 417 -21.73 -23.67 27.02
CA GLU A 417 -23.13 -24.08 27.01
C GLU A 417 -23.97 -23.20 27.92
N SER A 418 -25.15 -22.78 27.44
CA SER A 418 -26.19 -22.16 28.25
C SER A 418 -27.30 -23.17 28.56
N LYS A 419 -27.54 -23.39 29.84
CA LYS A 419 -28.55 -24.37 30.30
C LYS A 419 -30.00 -23.84 30.28
N ASN A 420 -30.20 -22.60 29.85
CA ASN A 420 -31.51 -21.96 29.90
C ASN A 420 -32.28 -22.07 28.58
N GLN A 421 -33.53 -22.42 28.67
CA GLN A 421 -34.46 -22.47 27.54
C GLN A 421 -35.67 -21.56 27.80
N PRO A 422 -36.10 -20.76 26.82
CA PRO A 422 -35.48 -20.56 25.50
C PRO A 422 -34.30 -19.57 25.57
N PHE A 423 -33.26 -19.82 24.77
CA PHE A 423 -32.15 -18.88 24.60
C PHE A 423 -32.61 -17.70 23.71
N THR A 424 -32.51 -16.48 24.25
CA THR A 424 -33.02 -15.27 23.59
C THR A 424 -31.95 -14.46 22.84
N GLY A 425 -30.67 -14.91 22.92
CA GLY A 425 -29.53 -14.17 22.38
C GLY A 425 -28.87 -13.25 23.42
N ASP A 426 -29.45 -13.11 24.62
CA ASP A 426 -28.88 -12.34 25.72
C ASP A 426 -28.18 -13.24 26.74
N LEU A 427 -26.93 -12.90 27.06
CA LEU A 427 -26.12 -13.58 28.08
C LEU A 427 -26.40 -12.98 29.48
N THR A 428 -27.66 -12.92 29.87
CA THR A 428 -28.07 -12.49 31.26
C THR A 428 -27.98 -13.64 32.25
N GLN A 429 -27.61 -14.85 31.80
CA GLN A 429 -27.73 -16.08 32.55
C GLN A 429 -26.42 -16.87 32.60
N ILE A 430 -26.35 -17.85 33.50
CA ILE A 430 -25.15 -18.63 33.79
C ILE A 430 -24.76 -19.47 32.57
N VAL A 431 -23.58 -19.22 32.08
CA VAL A 431 -22.94 -19.96 31.00
C VAL A 431 -21.84 -20.85 31.57
N GLU A 432 -21.76 -22.10 31.15
CA GLU A 432 -20.72 -23.04 31.56
C GLU A 432 -19.69 -23.21 30.44
N PRO A 433 -18.41 -22.85 30.65
CA PRO A 433 -17.38 -23.05 29.64
C PRO A 433 -17.07 -24.54 29.46
N LEU A 434 -16.97 -24.95 28.21
CA LEU A 434 -16.62 -26.33 27.80
C LEU A 434 -15.17 -26.41 27.33
N LEU A 435 -14.78 -25.48 26.45
CA LEU A 435 -13.45 -25.44 25.82
C LEU A 435 -12.93 -24.02 25.76
N PHE A 436 -11.62 -23.84 25.94
CA PHE A 436 -10.91 -22.64 25.47
C PHE A 436 -10.13 -22.98 24.21
N ILE A 437 -10.28 -22.16 23.18
CA ILE A 437 -9.63 -22.33 21.88
C ILE A 437 -8.57 -21.24 21.76
N LEU A 438 -7.32 -21.65 21.64
CA LEU A 438 -6.18 -20.76 21.52
C LEU A 438 -5.84 -20.64 20.04
N LEU A 439 -5.89 -19.42 19.53
CA LEU A 439 -5.59 -19.10 18.13
C LEU A 439 -4.35 -18.20 18.05
N GLU A 440 -3.51 -18.47 17.09
CA GLU A 440 -2.28 -17.71 16.83
C GLU A 440 -2.16 -17.45 15.34
N ASN A 441 -1.57 -16.29 15.03
CA ASN A 441 -1.07 -16.04 13.67
C ASN A 441 0.39 -16.52 13.64
N PRO A 442 0.73 -17.52 12.81
CA PRO A 442 2.09 -18.02 12.71
C PRO A 442 3.05 -16.90 12.33
N ILE A 443 4.22 -16.86 12.97
CA ILE A 443 5.31 -15.99 12.55
C ILE A 443 5.81 -16.53 11.21
N ARG A 444 6.09 -15.63 10.26
CA ARG A 444 6.65 -16.00 8.95
C ARG A 444 7.99 -16.71 9.13
N GLU A 445 8.22 -17.75 8.35
CA GLU A 445 9.39 -18.62 8.47
C GLU A 445 10.72 -17.85 8.33
N ASN A 446 10.74 -16.83 7.46
CA ASN A 446 11.92 -16.00 7.17
C ASN A 446 11.96 -14.67 7.94
N ALA A 447 11.08 -14.46 8.94
CA ALA A 447 10.99 -13.18 9.65
C ALA A 447 12.30 -12.83 10.37
N ALA A 448 12.88 -13.76 11.12
CA ALA A 448 14.11 -13.55 11.87
C ALA A 448 15.29 -13.17 10.96
N GLU A 449 15.48 -13.88 9.83
CA GLU A 449 16.54 -13.58 8.86
C GLU A 449 16.34 -12.18 8.25
N THR A 450 15.10 -11.83 7.91
CA THR A 450 14.75 -10.55 7.31
C THR A 450 15.04 -9.38 8.27
N PHE A 451 14.62 -9.48 9.53
CA PHE A 451 14.85 -8.41 10.51
C PHE A 451 16.31 -8.31 10.94
N SER A 452 17.01 -9.44 11.06
CA SER A 452 18.47 -9.45 11.29
C SER A 452 19.23 -8.75 10.15
N TYR A 453 18.82 -8.95 8.89
CA TYR A 453 19.39 -8.22 7.76
C TYR A 453 19.22 -6.71 7.91
N PHE A 454 18.01 -6.23 8.26
CA PHE A 454 17.78 -4.79 8.45
C PHE A 454 18.65 -4.21 9.54
N ALA A 455 18.78 -4.90 10.67
CA ALA A 455 19.65 -4.49 11.77
C ALA A 455 21.13 -4.37 11.31
N LEU A 456 21.63 -5.35 10.54
CA LEU A 456 22.98 -5.33 9.97
C LEU A 456 23.17 -4.17 8.95
N GLN A 457 22.11 -3.73 8.29
CA GLN A 457 22.15 -2.59 7.36
C GLN A 457 21.96 -1.24 8.05
N GLY A 458 21.88 -1.20 9.38
CA GLY A 458 21.67 0.02 10.16
C GLY A 458 20.25 0.59 10.03
N VAL A 459 19.27 -0.25 9.68
CA VAL A 459 17.84 0.12 9.64
C VAL A 459 17.21 -0.31 10.96
N GLU A 460 16.70 0.65 11.71
CA GLU A 460 15.98 0.38 12.95
C GLU A 460 14.56 -0.11 12.64
N VAL A 461 14.11 -1.17 13.32
CA VAL A 461 12.75 -1.71 13.15
C VAL A 461 11.88 -1.25 14.31
N LYS A 462 10.74 -0.64 14.02
CA LYS A 462 9.70 -0.27 14.99
C LYS A 462 8.44 -1.09 14.71
N VAL A 463 7.92 -1.77 15.73
CA VAL A 463 6.67 -2.55 15.61
C VAL A 463 5.51 -1.72 16.13
N ILE A 464 4.51 -1.47 15.29
CA ILE A 464 3.38 -0.60 15.60
C ILE A 464 2.08 -1.37 15.37
N SER A 465 1.39 -1.76 16.45
CA SER A 465 0.20 -2.60 16.38
C SER A 465 -0.95 -2.10 17.26
N GLY A 466 -2.18 -2.41 16.86
CA GLY A 466 -3.39 -2.20 17.69
C GLY A 466 -3.52 -3.18 18.86
N ASP A 467 -2.71 -4.24 18.87
CA ASP A 467 -2.76 -5.29 19.89
C ASP A 467 -2.09 -4.88 21.21
N ASN A 468 -2.29 -5.72 22.24
CA ASN A 468 -1.66 -5.52 23.55
C ASN A 468 -0.12 -5.45 23.42
N PRO A 469 0.55 -4.46 24.04
CA PRO A 469 2.00 -4.25 23.88
C PRO A 469 2.84 -5.45 24.31
N VAL A 470 2.44 -6.18 25.36
CA VAL A 470 3.17 -7.38 25.82
C VAL A 470 3.11 -8.48 24.77
N THR A 471 1.94 -8.70 24.16
CA THR A 471 1.74 -9.63 23.06
C THR A 471 2.60 -9.28 21.85
N VAL A 472 2.60 -7.99 21.46
CA VAL A 472 3.38 -7.51 20.30
C VAL A 472 4.87 -7.67 20.57
N ALA A 473 5.33 -7.36 21.78
CA ALA A 473 6.73 -7.53 22.19
C ALA A 473 7.15 -9.01 22.16
N ALA A 474 6.30 -9.93 22.61
CA ALA A 474 6.56 -11.36 22.54
C ALA A 474 6.70 -11.88 21.09
N VAL A 475 5.85 -11.41 20.17
CA VAL A 475 5.94 -11.74 18.74
C VAL A 475 7.20 -11.13 18.12
N ALA A 476 7.51 -9.88 18.43
CA ALA A 476 8.72 -9.19 17.96
C ALA A 476 9.99 -9.88 18.43
N ALA A 477 10.04 -10.32 19.69
CA ALA A 477 11.17 -11.08 20.23
C ALA A 477 11.35 -12.44 19.56
N LYS A 478 10.25 -13.17 19.28
CA LYS A 478 10.30 -14.45 18.53
C LYS A 478 10.76 -14.23 17.06
N ALA A 479 10.51 -13.05 16.49
CA ALA A 479 11.00 -12.65 15.16
C ALA A 479 12.43 -12.08 15.20
N GLU A 480 13.12 -12.14 16.33
CA GLU A 480 14.48 -11.64 16.54
C GLU A 480 14.66 -10.13 16.25
N ILE A 481 13.61 -9.33 16.44
CA ILE A 481 13.69 -7.88 16.32
C ILE A 481 14.50 -7.34 17.52
N PRO A 482 15.60 -6.58 17.28
CA PRO A 482 16.41 -6.03 18.36
C PRO A 482 15.60 -5.13 19.30
N HIS A 483 15.87 -5.24 20.60
CA HIS A 483 15.25 -4.42 21.64
C HIS A 483 13.73 -4.56 21.73
N ALA A 484 13.16 -5.72 21.36
CA ALA A 484 11.73 -6.00 21.44
C ALA A 484 11.17 -5.89 22.88
N GLU A 485 12.02 -6.00 23.90
CA GLU A 485 11.69 -5.81 25.31
C GLU A 485 11.34 -4.35 25.66
N ASN A 486 11.76 -3.38 24.82
CA ASN A 486 11.47 -1.95 24.98
C ASN A 486 10.09 -1.65 24.36
N TYR A 487 9.04 -1.92 25.08
CA TYR A 487 7.66 -1.69 24.61
C TYR A 487 6.92 -0.61 25.43
N VAL A 488 5.89 -0.04 24.82
CA VAL A 488 5.02 0.96 25.44
C VAL A 488 3.56 0.75 25.03
N ASP A 489 2.66 1.06 25.96
CA ASP A 489 1.22 1.17 25.69
C ASP A 489 0.93 2.57 25.15
N ALA A 490 0.44 2.64 23.90
CA ALA A 490 0.15 3.93 23.25
C ALA A 490 -1.01 4.70 23.92
N GLN A 491 -1.81 4.07 24.74
CA GLN A 491 -2.81 4.77 25.56
C GLN A 491 -2.18 5.75 26.56
N ASN A 492 -0.90 5.56 26.93
CA ASN A 492 -0.15 6.47 27.80
C ASN A 492 0.52 7.62 27.04
N LEU A 493 0.45 7.62 25.70
CA LEU A 493 1.05 8.63 24.82
C LEU A 493 -0.04 9.61 24.36
N ASP A 494 -0.52 10.44 25.27
CA ASP A 494 -1.64 11.36 25.10
C ASP A 494 -1.24 12.74 24.53
N THR A 495 0.07 13.06 24.47
CA THR A 495 0.59 14.32 23.92
C THR A 495 1.64 14.07 22.85
N ASP A 496 1.80 15.03 21.92
CA ASP A 496 2.78 14.95 20.84
C ASP A 496 4.23 14.94 21.38
N GLU A 497 4.48 15.60 22.52
CA GLU A 497 5.80 15.56 23.18
C GLU A 497 6.13 14.16 23.70
N LYS A 498 5.16 13.47 24.32
CA LYS A 498 5.35 12.08 24.76
C LYS A 498 5.58 11.14 23.58
N ILE A 499 4.87 11.34 22.47
CA ILE A 499 5.07 10.56 21.23
C ILE A 499 6.47 10.79 20.70
N THR A 500 6.96 12.04 20.60
CA THR A 500 8.29 12.38 20.11
C THR A 500 9.41 11.75 20.96
N GLN A 501 9.25 11.72 22.29
CA GLN A 501 10.19 11.07 23.18
C GLN A 501 10.11 9.53 23.09
N ALA A 502 8.90 8.99 22.90
CA ALA A 502 8.69 7.56 22.86
C ALA A 502 9.30 6.90 21.61
N VAL A 503 9.27 7.56 20.45
CA VAL A 503 9.79 6.98 19.20
C VAL A 503 11.29 6.71 19.23
N GLU A 504 12.06 7.45 20.06
CA GLU A 504 13.49 7.20 20.25
C GLU A 504 13.76 6.10 21.28
N LYS A 505 12.87 5.95 22.25
CA LYS A 505 13.10 5.09 23.42
C LYS A 505 12.59 3.67 23.21
N TYR A 506 11.45 3.51 22.53
CA TYR A 506 10.75 2.23 22.44
C TYR A 506 10.82 1.65 21.03
N THR A 507 10.89 0.32 20.99
CA THR A 507 10.88 -0.46 19.74
C THR A 507 9.49 -0.93 19.40
N VAL A 508 8.67 -1.23 20.40
CA VAL A 508 7.33 -1.82 20.23
C VAL A 508 6.26 -0.90 20.80
N PHE A 509 5.25 -0.61 19.99
CA PHE A 509 4.10 0.21 20.33
C PHE A 509 2.83 -0.65 20.22
N GLY A 510 2.14 -0.85 21.34
CA GLY A 510 0.88 -1.60 21.38
C GLY A 510 -0.32 -0.70 21.63
N ARG A 511 -1.54 -1.19 21.34
CA ARG A 511 -2.82 -0.47 21.44
C ARG A 511 -2.84 0.87 20.71
N VAL A 512 -2.16 0.91 19.57
CA VAL A 512 -2.01 2.11 18.74
C VAL A 512 -3.27 2.30 17.90
N THR A 513 -3.87 3.49 17.94
CA THR A 513 -4.94 3.87 17.03
C THR A 513 -4.40 4.28 15.65
N PRO A 514 -5.21 4.29 14.58
CA PRO A 514 -4.77 4.74 13.26
C PRO A 514 -4.16 6.15 13.26
N GLN A 515 -4.75 7.08 14.02
CA GLN A 515 -4.24 8.45 14.16
C GLN A 515 -2.89 8.48 14.90
N GLN A 516 -2.73 7.64 15.93
CA GLN A 516 -1.45 7.53 16.63
C GLN A 516 -0.39 6.86 15.76
N LYS A 517 -0.73 5.87 14.89
CA LYS A 517 0.22 5.33 13.88
C LYS A 517 0.78 6.44 13.00
N GLN A 518 -0.08 7.33 12.52
CA GLN A 518 0.35 8.50 11.73
C GLN A 518 1.28 9.42 12.53
N LYS A 519 0.91 9.77 13.78
CA LYS A 519 1.72 10.65 14.63
C LYS A 519 3.09 10.07 14.97
N LEU A 520 3.19 8.76 15.18
CA LEU A 520 4.47 8.07 15.39
C LEU A 520 5.39 8.23 14.17
N VAL A 521 4.87 8.03 12.96
CA VAL A 521 5.61 8.25 11.72
C VAL A 521 6.05 9.71 11.57
N GLN A 522 5.15 10.67 11.85
CA GLN A 522 5.47 12.11 11.81
C GLN A 522 6.57 12.48 12.83
N ALA A 523 6.53 11.92 14.03
CA ALA A 523 7.53 12.17 15.06
C ALA A 523 8.92 11.64 14.65
N LEU A 524 8.98 10.44 14.06
CA LEU A 524 10.23 9.90 13.49
C LEU A 524 10.79 10.80 12.38
N GLN A 525 9.93 11.28 11.48
CA GLN A 525 10.34 12.20 10.41
C GLN A 525 10.79 13.57 10.96
N ALA A 526 10.15 14.07 12.01
CA ALA A 526 10.58 15.31 12.70
C ALA A 526 11.97 15.17 13.31
N ASN A 527 12.34 13.96 13.77
CA ASN A 527 13.69 13.61 14.23
C ASN A 527 14.66 13.30 13.08
N GLN A 528 14.30 13.67 11.82
CA GLN A 528 15.09 13.53 10.60
C GLN A 528 15.30 12.09 10.10
N HIS A 529 14.55 11.13 10.61
CA HIS A 529 14.54 9.77 10.08
C HIS A 529 13.82 9.69 8.73
N LYS A 530 14.28 8.75 7.90
CA LYS A 530 13.63 8.34 6.66
C LYS A 530 12.84 7.07 6.91
N VAL A 531 11.52 7.21 7.00
CA VAL A 531 10.62 6.19 7.50
C VAL A 531 9.98 5.41 6.37
N ALA A 532 10.12 4.07 6.40
CA ALA A 532 9.24 3.18 5.66
C ALA A 532 8.13 2.65 6.58
N MET A 533 6.92 2.52 6.06
CA MET A 533 5.77 1.92 6.76
C MET A 533 5.20 0.77 5.95
N THR A 534 5.11 -0.41 6.58
CA THR A 534 4.38 -1.54 6.01
C THR A 534 2.98 -1.60 6.61
N GLY A 535 2.01 -1.99 5.82
CA GLY A 535 0.64 -2.20 6.29
C GLY A 535 -0.15 -3.07 5.33
N ASP A 536 -1.14 -3.79 5.86
CA ASP A 536 -2.06 -4.64 5.11
C ASP A 536 -3.52 -4.24 5.36
N GLY A 537 -3.77 -3.45 6.42
CA GLY A 537 -5.09 -3.04 6.86
C GLY A 537 -5.42 -1.58 6.58
N VAL A 538 -6.73 -1.29 6.60
CA VAL A 538 -7.28 0.07 6.48
C VAL A 538 -6.71 1.01 7.56
N ASN A 539 -6.38 0.46 8.74
CA ASN A 539 -5.85 1.21 9.87
C ASN A 539 -4.43 1.78 9.63
N ASP A 540 -3.73 1.29 8.61
CA ASP A 540 -2.35 1.68 8.29
C ASP A 540 -2.29 2.81 7.26
N ILE A 541 -3.38 3.07 6.56
CA ILE A 541 -3.43 3.99 5.42
C ILE A 541 -2.88 5.37 5.75
N LEU A 542 -3.26 5.95 6.90
CA LEU A 542 -2.80 7.28 7.31
C LEU A 542 -1.29 7.31 7.55
N ALA A 543 -0.77 6.30 8.22
CA ALA A 543 0.66 6.16 8.48
C ALA A 543 1.44 5.89 7.19
N MET A 544 0.93 5.02 6.30
CA MET A 544 1.53 4.72 5.00
C MET A 544 1.60 5.94 4.09
N LYS A 545 0.56 6.78 4.05
CA LYS A 545 0.56 8.05 3.29
C LYS A 545 1.57 9.05 3.82
N THR A 546 1.81 9.06 5.13
CA THR A 546 2.72 9.98 5.80
C THR A 546 4.17 9.56 5.64
N ALA A 547 4.45 8.27 5.59
CA ALA A 547 5.80 7.71 5.49
C ALA A 547 6.51 8.14 4.19
N ASP A 548 7.86 8.19 4.23
CA ASP A 548 8.69 8.45 3.04
C ASP A 548 8.58 7.31 2.02
N CYS A 549 8.39 6.07 2.49
CA CYS A 549 8.12 4.91 1.66
C CYS A 549 6.99 4.08 2.27
N SER A 550 6.01 3.69 1.47
CA SER A 550 4.91 2.81 1.88
C SER A 550 4.96 1.48 1.14
N ILE A 551 4.75 0.40 1.88
CA ILE A 551 4.87 -0.98 1.40
C ILE A 551 3.59 -1.72 1.77
N ALA A 552 2.94 -2.34 0.79
CA ALA A 552 1.77 -3.18 0.99
C ALA A 552 2.04 -4.63 0.62
N MET A 553 1.30 -5.53 1.25
CA MET A 553 1.25 -6.94 0.89
C MET A 553 0.09 -7.19 -0.08
N GLU A 554 0.22 -8.17 -1.00
CA GLU A 554 -0.89 -8.57 -1.88
C GLU A 554 -2.07 -9.10 -1.10
N SER A 555 -1.83 -9.80 0.01
CA SER A 555 -2.86 -10.29 0.93
C SER A 555 -3.58 -9.17 1.70
N GLY A 556 -3.10 -7.93 1.60
CA GLY A 556 -3.71 -6.77 2.23
C GLY A 556 -4.90 -6.22 1.45
N ASN A 557 -5.55 -5.21 2.01
CA ASN A 557 -6.70 -4.53 1.40
C ASN A 557 -6.33 -3.82 0.11
N ASP A 558 -7.27 -3.74 -0.83
CA ASP A 558 -7.09 -3.02 -2.09
C ASP A 558 -6.71 -1.55 -1.87
N ALA A 559 -7.28 -0.92 -0.85
CA ALA A 559 -6.96 0.47 -0.49
C ALA A 559 -5.49 0.66 -0.10
N THR A 560 -4.90 -0.26 0.69
CA THR A 560 -3.47 -0.20 1.06
C THR A 560 -2.58 -0.43 -0.16
N LYS A 561 -2.94 -1.37 -1.04
CA LYS A 561 -2.20 -1.65 -2.28
C LYS A 561 -2.18 -0.45 -3.23
N GLN A 562 -3.27 0.29 -3.34
CA GLN A 562 -3.35 1.45 -4.23
C GLN A 562 -2.53 2.65 -3.76
N ILE A 563 -2.45 2.87 -2.44
CA ILE A 563 -1.68 3.99 -1.89
C ILE A 563 -0.21 3.67 -1.69
N ALA A 564 0.13 2.39 -1.57
CA ALA A 564 1.51 1.95 -1.38
C ALA A 564 2.38 2.31 -2.58
N GLN A 565 3.60 2.73 -2.32
CA GLN A 565 4.61 2.96 -3.36
C GLN A 565 5.19 1.64 -3.87
N VAL A 566 5.20 0.62 -3.00
CA VAL A 566 5.73 -0.72 -3.26
C VAL A 566 4.68 -1.75 -2.84
N VAL A 567 4.39 -2.75 -3.69
CA VAL A 567 3.49 -3.86 -3.35
C VAL A 567 4.22 -5.18 -3.57
N LEU A 568 4.20 -6.05 -2.55
CA LEU A 568 4.77 -7.40 -2.61
C LEU A 568 3.68 -8.36 -3.10
N LEU A 569 3.77 -8.77 -4.40
CA LEU A 569 2.72 -9.53 -5.08
C LEU A 569 2.57 -10.99 -4.60
N ASP A 570 3.57 -11.52 -3.92
CA ASP A 570 3.53 -12.84 -3.28
C ASP A 570 3.30 -12.76 -1.76
N SER A 571 3.13 -11.54 -1.25
CA SER A 571 3.02 -11.26 0.19
C SER A 571 4.20 -11.80 1.01
N ASP A 572 5.35 -12.04 0.39
CA ASP A 572 6.55 -12.51 1.09
C ASP A 572 7.47 -11.34 1.48
N PHE A 573 7.46 -11.02 2.78
CA PHE A 573 8.29 -9.95 3.33
C PHE A 573 9.79 -10.24 3.25
N SER A 574 10.20 -11.50 3.04
CA SER A 574 11.61 -11.89 2.88
C SER A 574 12.29 -11.31 1.63
N HIS A 575 11.51 -10.79 0.67
CA HIS A 575 12.06 -10.07 -0.48
C HIS A 575 12.56 -8.66 -0.17
N MET A 576 12.17 -8.09 0.97
CA MET A 576 12.53 -6.72 1.34
C MET A 576 14.04 -6.44 1.38
N PRO A 577 14.92 -7.32 1.91
CA PRO A 577 16.37 -7.17 1.82
C PRO A 577 16.86 -6.94 0.40
N HIS A 578 16.34 -7.70 -0.55
CA HIS A 578 16.73 -7.61 -1.94
C HIS A 578 16.23 -6.32 -2.59
N ILE A 579 15.00 -5.90 -2.27
CA ILE A 579 14.41 -4.66 -2.77
C ILE A 579 15.22 -3.43 -2.31
N VAL A 580 15.61 -3.39 -1.03
CA VAL A 580 16.46 -2.32 -0.48
C VAL A 580 17.83 -2.30 -1.16
N THR A 581 18.45 -3.47 -1.35
CA THR A 581 19.73 -3.60 -2.04
C THR A 581 19.64 -3.10 -3.48
N GLU A 582 18.60 -3.48 -4.21
CA GLU A 582 18.36 -3.01 -5.59
C GLU A 582 18.14 -1.50 -5.64
N GLY A 583 17.32 -0.96 -4.72
CA GLY A 583 17.13 0.49 -4.60
C GLY A 583 18.46 1.23 -4.37
N ARG A 584 19.27 0.77 -3.42
CA ARG A 584 20.60 1.34 -3.16
C ARG A 584 21.53 1.21 -4.38
N ARG A 585 21.49 0.10 -5.11
CA ARG A 585 22.27 -0.11 -6.34
C ARG A 585 21.89 0.91 -7.41
N VAL A 586 20.61 1.12 -7.64
CA VAL A 586 20.09 2.09 -8.62
C VAL A 586 20.52 3.50 -8.25
N VAL A 587 20.30 3.92 -7.00
CA VAL A 587 20.68 5.26 -6.51
C VAL A 587 22.18 5.49 -6.59
N ASN A 588 23.00 4.53 -6.16
CA ASN A 588 24.45 4.61 -6.22
C ASN A 588 24.96 4.72 -7.68
N ASN A 589 24.38 3.98 -8.61
CA ASN A 589 24.73 4.07 -10.03
C ASN A 589 24.43 5.45 -10.60
N ILE A 590 23.28 6.02 -10.27
CA ILE A 590 22.91 7.36 -10.70
C ILE A 590 23.84 8.42 -10.10
N GLN A 591 24.14 8.34 -8.79
CA GLN A 591 25.06 9.26 -8.13
C GLN A 591 26.48 9.18 -8.69
N ARG A 592 26.98 7.96 -8.96
CA ARG A 592 28.31 7.74 -9.58
C ARG A 592 28.35 8.37 -10.96
N SER A 593 27.33 8.15 -11.78
CA SER A 593 27.23 8.75 -13.12
C SER A 593 27.17 10.27 -13.03
N ALA A 594 26.33 10.83 -12.13
CA ALA A 594 26.24 12.26 -11.93
C ALA A 594 27.59 12.90 -11.54
N ARG A 595 28.33 12.24 -10.61
CA ARG A 595 29.67 12.68 -10.21
C ARG A 595 30.66 12.70 -11.37
N LEU A 596 30.63 11.68 -12.25
CA LEU A 596 31.51 11.63 -13.43
C LEU A 596 31.21 12.75 -14.41
N PHE A 597 29.92 13.06 -14.66
CA PHE A 597 29.53 14.19 -15.50
C PHE A 597 29.95 15.53 -14.90
N LEU A 598 29.80 15.70 -13.58
CA LEU A 598 30.22 16.92 -12.89
C LEU A 598 31.73 17.12 -12.98
N VAL A 599 32.52 16.08 -12.72
CA VAL A 599 33.98 16.12 -12.83
C VAL A 599 34.40 16.51 -14.26
N LYS A 600 33.82 15.83 -15.27
CA LYS A 600 34.06 16.19 -16.68
C LYS A 600 33.79 17.68 -16.94
N ASN A 601 32.64 18.18 -16.47
CA ASN A 601 32.25 19.56 -16.74
C ASN A 601 33.21 20.57 -16.05
N ILE A 602 33.65 20.28 -14.81
CA ILE A 602 34.63 21.12 -14.10
C ILE A 602 35.96 21.17 -14.85
N PHE A 603 36.42 20.03 -15.39
CA PHE A 603 37.66 20.00 -16.19
C PHE A 603 37.52 20.65 -17.58
N SER A 604 36.28 20.87 -18.07
CA SER A 604 36.02 21.53 -19.34
C SER A 604 35.95 23.05 -19.23
N ILE A 605 35.90 23.63 -18.02
CA ILE A 605 35.99 25.05 -17.70
C ILE A 605 37.45 25.45 -17.50
#